data_2f7ca3c7f59b8cb539bedfc76fe65cea
#
_entry.id   2f7ca3c7f59b8cb539bedfc76fe65cea
#
_cell.length_a   1.000
_cell.length_b   1.000
_cell.length_c   1.000
_cell.angle_alpha   90.00
_cell.angle_beta   90.00
_cell.angle_gamma   90.00
#
_symmetry.space_group_name_H-M   'P 1'
#
loop_
_entity.id
_entity.type
_entity.pdbx_description
1 polymer ?
#
loop_
_entity_poly.entity_id
_entity_poly.type
_entity_poly.pdbx_seq_one_letter_code
_entity_poly.pdbx_strand_id
1 'polypeptide(L)'
;MGKLIDLKKAAAVLLTSVTLMSAAAALPAVDGTPLLSQTSITVEAASVGKVTGLTSKTLSNSEIKLSWKKVSGASGYSVCMRKNGKYPQIADVKSGSTLTYTVKNLPNATRENFKVRAYKTVKGKKVYGAYSDKWNTATNPQPAKGLKVSSVSYDSVKL
;
A
#
# COMPACT_ATOMS: atom_id res chain seq x y z
N MET A 1 -0.08 34.16 29.37
CA MET A 1 -0.90 33.08 28.79
C MET A 1 -0.11 32.51 27.60
N GLY A 2 0.65 31.44 27.85
CA GLY A 2 1.49 30.79 26.89
C GLY A 2 0.72 29.77 26.05
N LYS A 3 0.83 29.88 24.74
CA LYS A 3 0.21 29.00 23.76
C LYS A 3 1.01 27.70 23.68
N LEU A 4 0.44 26.57 24.14
CA LEU A 4 1.03 25.25 23.93
C LEU A 4 1.03 24.93 22.44
N ILE A 5 2.24 24.68 21.93
CA ILE A 5 2.44 24.18 20.56
C ILE A 5 2.26 22.67 20.60
N ASP A 6 1.28 22.19 19.86
CA ASP A 6 0.96 20.76 19.73
C ASP A 6 2.03 20.03 18.89
N LEU A 7 2.88 19.24 19.55
CA LEU A 7 4.06 18.58 19.01
C LEU A 7 3.76 17.20 18.38
N LYS A 8 2.56 16.99 17.81
CA LYS A 8 2.12 15.67 17.29
C LYS A 8 2.10 15.51 15.78
N LYS A 9 2.80 16.34 15.02
CA LYS A 9 2.84 16.22 13.54
C LYS A 9 4.24 16.33 12.93
N ALA A 10 5.18 15.60 13.46
CA ALA A 10 6.45 15.37 12.77
C ALA A 10 6.80 13.89 12.85
N ALA A 11 6.19 13.08 11.98
CA ALA A 11 6.74 11.78 11.65
C ALA A 11 7.95 12.03 10.73
N ALA A 12 9.02 12.49 11.32
CA ALA A 12 10.33 12.52 10.70
C ALA A 12 10.74 11.08 10.40
N VAL A 13 10.91 10.79 9.11
CA VAL A 13 11.67 9.63 8.66
C VAL A 13 13.10 9.83 9.16
N LEU A 14 13.39 9.28 10.32
CA LEU A 14 14.76 9.18 10.79
C LEU A 14 15.49 8.21 9.87
N LEU A 15 16.27 8.76 8.92
CA LEU A 15 17.40 8.08 8.34
C LEU A 15 18.40 7.84 9.48
N THR A 16 18.30 6.70 10.14
CA THR A 16 19.38 6.24 11.00
C THR A 16 20.49 5.70 10.09
N SER A 17 21.40 6.57 9.70
CA SER A 17 22.72 6.16 9.25
C SER A 17 23.44 5.56 10.46
N VAL A 18 23.44 4.23 10.55
CA VAL A 18 24.31 3.53 11.50
C VAL A 18 25.72 3.66 10.96
N THR A 19 26.44 4.67 11.43
CA THR A 19 27.89 4.76 11.25
C THR A 19 28.52 3.78 12.23
N LEU A 20 28.86 2.58 11.77
CA LEU A 20 29.76 1.72 12.54
C LEU A 20 31.15 2.40 12.48
N MET A 21 31.49 3.11 13.53
CA MET A 21 32.87 3.46 13.78
C MET A 21 33.61 2.17 14.18
N SER A 22 34.25 1.54 13.22
CA SER A 22 35.27 0.54 13.47
C SER A 22 36.47 1.28 14.02
N ALA A 23 36.75 1.09 15.30
CA ALA A 23 38.01 1.52 15.88
C ALA A 23 39.14 0.71 15.21
N ALA A 24 39.82 1.31 14.25
CA ALA A 24 41.04 0.76 13.70
C ALA A 24 42.12 0.89 14.76
N ALA A 25 42.48 -0.22 15.41
CA ALA A 25 43.72 -0.31 16.17
C ALA A 25 44.88 -0.01 15.21
N ALA A 26 45.62 1.02 15.49
CA ALA A 26 46.81 1.41 14.74
C ALA A 26 47.86 0.32 14.87
N LEU A 27 48.10 -0.43 13.81
CA LEU A 27 49.29 -1.22 13.66
C LEU A 27 50.43 -0.31 13.16
N PRO A 28 51.68 -0.49 13.64
CA PRO A 28 52.78 0.35 13.21
C PRO A 28 53.06 0.15 11.71
N ALA A 29 53.21 1.26 11.02
CA ALA A 29 53.52 1.31 9.60
C ALA A 29 54.89 0.73 9.33
N VAL A 30 54.95 -0.30 8.47
CA VAL A 30 56.15 -0.73 7.78
C VAL A 30 55.97 -0.30 6.34
N ASP A 31 56.91 0.56 5.88
CA ASP A 31 57.03 1.08 4.52
C ASP A 31 55.81 1.84 3.94
N GLY A 32 55.73 3.10 4.25
CA GLY A 32 55.46 4.27 3.42
C GLY A 32 54.28 4.29 2.43
N THR A 33 53.36 3.30 2.41
CA THR A 33 52.16 3.33 1.55
C THR A 33 50.90 3.35 2.43
N PRO A 34 50.06 4.40 2.34
CA PRO A 34 48.80 4.39 3.05
C PRO A 34 47.81 3.45 2.35
N LEU A 35 47.74 2.18 2.84
CA LEU A 35 46.68 1.25 2.49
C LEU A 35 45.42 1.56 3.31
N LEU A 36 44.81 2.69 3.06
CA LEU A 36 43.44 2.98 3.52
C LEU A 36 42.58 3.28 2.31
N SER A 37 42.36 2.25 1.49
CA SER A 37 41.21 2.24 0.63
C SER A 37 39.98 2.04 1.54
N GLN A 38 39.43 3.13 2.05
CA GLN A 38 38.13 3.09 2.72
C GLN A 38 37.08 2.79 1.65
N THR A 39 36.82 1.52 1.45
CA THR A 39 35.62 1.10 0.73
C THR A 39 34.46 1.43 1.64
N SER A 40 33.90 2.62 1.49
CA SER A 40 32.61 2.95 2.10
C SER A 40 31.56 2.03 1.50
N ILE A 41 31.21 0.98 2.23
CA ILE A 41 30.07 0.14 1.88
C ILE A 41 28.82 1.00 2.17
N THR A 42 28.37 1.73 1.17
CA THR A 42 27.06 2.36 1.21
C THR A 42 26.03 1.22 1.12
N VAL A 43 25.52 0.79 2.26
CA VAL A 43 24.33 -0.05 2.30
C VAL A 43 23.17 0.83 1.88
N GLU A 44 22.91 0.83 0.57
CA GLU A 44 21.70 1.47 0.04
C GLU A 44 20.49 0.78 0.67
N ALA A 45 19.85 1.46 1.61
CA ALA A 45 18.63 0.97 2.21
C ALA A 45 17.63 0.79 1.06
N ALA A 46 17.23 -0.45 0.80
CA ALA A 46 16.31 -0.79 -0.30
C ALA A 46 14.95 -0.12 -0.03
N SER A 47 14.83 1.15 -0.40
CA SER A 47 13.57 1.89 -0.28
C SER A 47 12.61 1.43 -1.38
N VAL A 48 11.36 1.25 -1.02
CA VAL A 48 10.28 0.90 -1.95
C VAL A 48 9.37 2.12 -2.11
N GLY A 49 9.16 2.54 -3.35
CA GLY A 49 8.35 3.72 -3.65
C GLY A 49 6.89 3.57 -3.20
N LYS A 50 6.20 4.71 -3.06
CA LYS A 50 4.76 4.79 -2.80
C LYS A 50 3.99 4.28 -4.02
N VAL A 51 2.92 3.52 -3.80
CA VAL A 51 1.96 3.17 -4.86
C VAL A 51 1.13 4.40 -5.21
N THR A 52 1.02 4.69 -6.50
CA THR A 52 0.23 5.81 -7.04
C THR A 52 -0.80 5.30 -8.05
N GLY A 53 -1.76 6.15 -8.41
CA GLY A 53 -2.78 5.84 -9.42
C GLY A 53 -3.70 4.70 -9.03
N LEU A 54 -3.96 4.52 -7.71
CA LEU A 54 -4.95 3.56 -7.26
C LEU A 54 -6.34 3.99 -7.73
N THR A 55 -7.01 3.11 -8.46
CA THR A 55 -8.36 3.28 -9.00
C THR A 55 -9.17 2.01 -8.78
N SER A 56 -10.47 2.07 -9.00
CA SER A 56 -11.33 0.89 -8.94
C SER A 56 -12.38 0.89 -10.02
N LYS A 57 -12.83 -0.31 -10.38
CA LYS A 57 -14.03 -0.56 -11.21
C LYS A 57 -14.92 -1.53 -10.45
N THR A 58 -16.16 -1.14 -10.17
CA THR A 58 -17.18 -2.04 -9.63
C THR A 58 -17.58 -3.02 -10.71
N LEU A 59 -17.48 -4.31 -10.43
CA LEU A 59 -17.82 -5.39 -11.38
C LEU A 59 -19.22 -5.91 -11.14
N SER A 60 -19.64 -5.98 -9.88
CA SER A 60 -20.95 -6.48 -9.47
C SER A 60 -21.37 -5.89 -8.12
N ASN A 61 -22.43 -6.42 -7.54
CA ASN A 61 -22.88 -6.09 -6.19
C ASN A 61 -21.97 -6.62 -5.08
N SER A 62 -20.99 -7.47 -5.41
CA SER A 62 -20.07 -8.09 -4.44
C SER A 62 -18.62 -8.11 -4.87
N GLU A 63 -18.29 -7.52 -6.05
CA GLU A 63 -16.93 -7.56 -6.59
C GLU A 63 -16.46 -6.17 -7.05
N ILE A 64 -15.23 -5.82 -6.67
CA ILE A 64 -14.55 -4.59 -7.07
C ILE A 64 -13.15 -4.94 -7.57
N LYS A 65 -12.82 -4.52 -8.79
CA LYS A 65 -11.47 -4.62 -9.34
C LYS A 65 -10.70 -3.35 -8.99
N LEU A 66 -9.57 -3.50 -8.32
CA LEU A 66 -8.59 -2.45 -8.05
C LEU A 66 -7.51 -2.47 -9.12
N SER A 67 -6.97 -1.30 -9.45
CA SER A 67 -5.84 -1.13 -10.37
C SER A 67 -4.93 -0.03 -9.85
N TRP A 68 -3.61 -0.14 -10.09
CA TRP A 68 -2.61 0.85 -9.65
C TRP A 68 -1.45 0.93 -10.63
N LYS A 69 -0.60 1.96 -10.47
CA LYS A 69 0.61 2.11 -11.27
C LYS A 69 1.75 1.26 -10.70
N LYS A 70 2.60 0.75 -11.61
CA LYS A 70 3.79 -0.02 -11.25
C LYS A 70 4.75 0.81 -10.40
N VAL A 71 5.29 0.18 -9.36
CA VAL A 71 6.39 0.73 -8.56
C VAL A 71 7.69 0.04 -9.00
N SER A 72 8.69 0.83 -9.34
CA SER A 72 10.00 0.31 -9.77
C SER A 72 10.63 -0.55 -8.67
N GLY A 73 11.18 -1.70 -9.04
CA GLY A 73 11.84 -2.62 -8.11
C GLY A 73 10.90 -3.34 -7.13
N ALA A 74 9.58 -3.19 -7.24
CA ALA A 74 8.65 -3.93 -6.40
C ALA A 74 8.66 -5.43 -6.73
N SER A 75 8.73 -6.27 -5.69
CA SER A 75 8.55 -7.73 -5.80
C SER A 75 7.08 -8.12 -5.75
N GLY A 76 6.22 -7.25 -5.21
CA GLY A 76 4.79 -7.48 -5.10
C GLY A 76 4.07 -6.35 -4.39
N TYR A 77 2.76 -6.55 -4.13
CA TYR A 77 1.89 -5.55 -3.53
C TYR A 77 1.02 -6.15 -2.42
N SER A 78 0.82 -5.38 -1.37
CA SER A 78 -0.09 -5.70 -0.27
C SER A 78 -1.35 -4.86 -0.43
N VAL A 79 -2.49 -5.50 -0.65
CA VAL A 79 -3.81 -4.86 -0.74
C VAL A 79 -4.45 -4.86 0.64
N CYS A 80 -4.91 -3.71 1.08
CA CYS A 80 -5.52 -3.51 2.39
C CYS A 80 -6.91 -2.88 2.24
N MET A 81 -7.86 -3.33 3.05
CA MET A 81 -9.21 -2.80 3.11
C MET A 81 -9.49 -2.29 4.52
N ARG A 82 -10.23 -1.20 4.64
CA ARG A 82 -10.59 -0.63 5.94
C ARG A 82 -11.58 -1.54 6.67
N LYS A 83 -11.22 -1.90 7.90
CA LYS A 83 -12.10 -2.64 8.82
C LYS A 83 -11.91 -2.07 10.24
N ASN A 84 -12.98 -1.61 10.87
CA ASN A 84 -12.93 -1.06 12.24
C ASN A 84 -11.85 0.03 12.43
N GLY A 85 -11.76 0.97 11.47
CA GLY A 85 -10.80 2.08 11.51
C GLY A 85 -9.35 1.71 11.11
N LYS A 86 -9.02 0.44 11.04
CA LYS A 86 -7.70 -0.09 10.64
C LYS A 86 -7.71 -0.52 9.18
N TYR A 87 -6.50 -0.81 8.63
CA TYR A 87 -6.33 -1.30 7.25
C TYR A 87 -5.61 -2.66 7.26
N PRO A 88 -6.28 -3.75 7.69
CA PRO A 88 -5.70 -5.08 7.58
C PRO A 88 -5.43 -5.43 6.11
N GLN A 89 -4.40 -6.23 5.90
CA GLN A 89 -4.11 -6.81 4.60
C GLN A 89 -5.17 -7.87 4.26
N ILE A 90 -5.76 -7.75 3.08
CA ILE A 90 -6.74 -8.69 2.54
C ILE A 90 -6.15 -9.57 1.43
N ALA A 91 -5.08 -9.09 0.77
CA ALA A 91 -4.41 -9.87 -0.26
C ALA A 91 -2.91 -9.54 -0.36
N ASP A 92 -2.16 -10.54 -0.82
CA ASP A 92 -0.75 -10.46 -1.15
C ASP A 92 -0.54 -10.79 -2.63
N VAL A 93 -0.27 -9.80 -3.44
CA VAL A 93 0.02 -9.95 -4.87
C VAL A 93 1.52 -10.19 -5.01
N LYS A 94 1.93 -11.45 -5.17
CA LYS A 94 3.34 -11.89 -5.20
C LYS A 94 4.04 -11.64 -6.55
N SER A 95 3.67 -10.57 -7.23
CA SER A 95 4.27 -10.18 -8.51
C SER A 95 4.32 -8.67 -8.64
N GLY A 96 5.49 -8.13 -8.91
CA GLY A 96 5.68 -6.70 -9.19
C GLY A 96 5.11 -6.25 -10.55
N SER A 97 4.73 -7.19 -11.41
CA SER A 97 4.12 -6.93 -12.72
C SER A 97 2.59 -6.99 -12.69
N THR A 98 1.99 -7.60 -11.67
CA THR A 98 0.54 -7.66 -11.52
C THR A 98 0.07 -6.37 -10.86
N LEU A 99 -0.69 -5.58 -11.60
CA LEU A 99 -1.11 -4.23 -11.22
C LEU A 99 -2.61 -4.12 -10.94
N THR A 100 -3.27 -5.26 -10.79
CA THR A 100 -4.71 -5.33 -10.51
C THR A 100 -5.00 -6.43 -9.49
N TYR A 101 -6.10 -6.25 -8.75
CA TYR A 101 -6.64 -7.27 -7.86
C TYR A 101 -8.16 -7.15 -7.77
N THR A 102 -8.88 -8.25 -7.87
CA THR A 102 -10.35 -8.28 -7.70
C THR A 102 -10.68 -8.73 -6.29
N VAL A 103 -11.27 -7.81 -5.53
CA VAL A 103 -11.83 -8.10 -4.22
C VAL A 103 -13.22 -8.69 -4.42
N LYS A 104 -13.48 -9.83 -3.79
CA LYS A 104 -14.73 -10.59 -3.90
C LYS A 104 -15.44 -10.67 -2.55
N ASN A 105 -16.68 -11.14 -2.57
CA ASN A 105 -17.50 -11.38 -1.38
C ASN A 105 -17.68 -10.12 -0.51
N LEU A 106 -17.78 -8.97 -1.17
CA LEU A 106 -18.12 -7.71 -0.51
C LEU A 106 -19.63 -7.63 -0.27
N PRO A 107 -20.06 -6.95 0.80
CA PRO A 107 -21.49 -6.65 0.98
C PRO A 107 -22.01 -5.79 -0.18
N ASN A 108 -23.25 -5.99 -0.58
CA ASN A 108 -23.90 -5.18 -1.61
C ASN A 108 -24.22 -3.78 -1.11
N ALA A 109 -24.29 -2.81 -2.01
CA ALA A 109 -24.60 -1.40 -1.73
C ALA A 109 -23.72 -0.77 -0.61
N THR A 110 -22.49 -1.27 -0.42
CA THR A 110 -21.60 -0.86 0.68
C THR A 110 -20.43 -0.06 0.16
N ARG A 111 -20.09 1.01 0.90
CA ARG A 111 -18.88 1.80 0.64
C ARG A 111 -17.67 1.14 1.26
N GLU A 112 -16.64 0.94 0.44
CA GLU A 112 -15.39 0.33 0.84
C GLU A 112 -14.21 1.28 0.64
N ASN A 113 -13.20 1.12 1.48
CA ASN A 113 -11.99 1.94 1.45
C ASN A 113 -10.77 1.05 1.32
N PHE A 114 -9.94 1.33 0.33
CA PHE A 114 -8.74 0.54 0.03
C PHE A 114 -7.47 1.38 0.11
N LYS A 115 -6.38 0.71 0.43
CA LYS A 115 -5.00 1.18 0.29
C LYS A 115 -4.16 0.05 -0.26
N VAL A 116 -3.16 0.39 -1.07
CA VAL A 116 -2.18 -0.57 -1.58
C VAL A 116 -0.79 -0.06 -1.26
N ARG A 117 0.12 -0.95 -0.91
CA ARG A 117 1.55 -0.65 -0.79
C ARG A 117 2.37 -1.68 -1.52
N ALA A 118 3.47 -1.25 -2.12
CA ALA A 118 4.45 -2.14 -2.71
C ALA A 118 5.37 -2.73 -1.64
N TYR A 119 5.98 -3.88 -1.94
CA TYR A 119 7.07 -4.41 -1.16
C TYR A 119 8.18 -4.97 -2.06
N LYS A 120 9.39 -5.00 -1.53
CA LYS A 120 10.54 -5.71 -2.10
C LYS A 120 10.95 -6.81 -1.14
N THR A 121 11.32 -7.97 -1.67
CA THR A 121 11.86 -9.06 -0.86
C THR A 121 13.39 -8.93 -0.81
N VAL A 122 13.94 -8.74 0.37
CA VAL A 122 15.38 -8.62 0.62
C VAL A 122 15.77 -9.68 1.64
N LYS A 123 16.67 -10.57 1.27
CA LYS A 123 17.10 -11.71 2.13
C LYS A 123 15.91 -12.45 2.76
N GLY A 124 14.88 -12.74 1.94
CA GLY A 124 13.66 -13.44 2.37
C GLY A 124 12.65 -12.62 3.20
N LYS A 125 12.96 -11.38 3.56
CA LYS A 125 12.06 -10.50 4.33
C LYS A 125 11.42 -9.45 3.42
N LYS A 126 10.14 -9.13 3.67
CA LYS A 126 9.43 -8.07 2.94
C LYS A 126 9.78 -6.71 3.54
N VAL A 127 10.29 -5.82 2.71
CA VAL A 127 10.46 -4.39 3.00
C VAL A 127 9.32 -3.65 2.30
N TYR A 128 8.49 -2.96 3.06
CA TYR A 128 7.30 -2.30 2.54
C TYR A 128 7.56 -0.83 2.25
N GLY A 129 7.01 -0.37 1.13
CA GLY A 129 6.90 1.06 0.81
C GLY A 129 5.73 1.73 1.52
N ALA A 130 5.59 3.03 1.27
CA ALA A 130 4.45 3.79 1.76
C ALA A 130 3.14 3.33 1.11
N TYR A 131 2.04 3.45 1.86
CA TYR A 131 0.71 3.19 1.32
C TYR A 131 0.34 4.21 0.24
N SER A 132 -0.48 3.77 -0.73
CA SER A 132 -1.20 4.68 -1.63
C SER A 132 -2.09 5.64 -0.84
N ASP A 133 -2.58 6.66 -1.52
CA ASP A 133 -3.69 7.43 -1.01
C ASP A 133 -4.91 6.52 -0.80
N LYS A 134 -5.79 6.92 0.11
CA LYS A 134 -7.02 6.21 0.38
C LYS A 134 -7.95 6.28 -0.85
N TRP A 135 -8.43 5.14 -1.31
CA TRP A 135 -9.41 5.05 -2.38
C TRP A 135 -10.76 4.60 -1.84
N ASN A 136 -11.79 5.37 -2.14
CA ASN A 136 -13.17 5.09 -1.75
C ASN A 136 -13.94 4.60 -2.98
N THR A 137 -14.71 3.56 -2.81
CA THR A 137 -15.55 2.97 -3.87
C THR A 137 -16.75 2.30 -3.23
N ALA A 138 -17.71 1.84 -4.02
CA ALA A 138 -18.87 1.12 -3.53
C ALA A 138 -19.21 -0.04 -4.45
N THR A 139 -19.81 -1.09 -3.88
CA THR A 139 -20.47 -2.15 -4.63
C THR A 139 -21.83 -1.68 -5.15
N ASN A 140 -22.30 -2.30 -6.23
CA ASN A 140 -23.64 -2.03 -6.75
C ASN A 140 -24.71 -2.57 -5.81
N PRO A 141 -25.90 -1.97 -5.79
CA PRO A 141 -27.07 -2.57 -5.18
C PRO A 141 -27.41 -3.92 -5.85
N GLN A 142 -28.00 -4.82 -5.11
CA GLN A 142 -28.54 -6.04 -5.69
C GLN A 142 -29.79 -5.67 -6.50
N PRO A 143 -29.94 -6.21 -7.73
CA PRO A 143 -31.18 -6.02 -8.49
C PRO A 143 -32.39 -6.51 -7.70
N ALA A 144 -33.49 -5.79 -7.77
CA ALA A 144 -34.75 -6.24 -7.21
C ALA A 144 -35.16 -7.58 -7.83
N LYS A 145 -35.53 -8.53 -6.99
CA LYS A 145 -36.02 -9.85 -7.43
C LYS A 145 -37.49 -9.96 -7.15
N GLY A 146 -38.19 -10.68 -8.02
CA GLY A 146 -39.60 -11.02 -7.80
C GLY A 146 -40.59 -9.88 -8.10
N LEU A 147 -40.13 -8.80 -8.73
CA LEU A 147 -41.03 -7.75 -9.20
C LEU A 147 -41.94 -8.33 -10.29
N LYS A 148 -43.24 -8.37 -10.05
CA LYS A 148 -44.23 -8.79 -11.02
C LYS A 148 -45.22 -7.66 -11.20
N VAL A 149 -45.53 -7.33 -12.45
CA VAL A 149 -46.62 -6.41 -12.76
C VAL A 149 -47.91 -7.15 -12.51
N SER A 150 -48.72 -6.70 -11.55
CA SER A 150 -50.00 -7.31 -11.19
C SER A 150 -51.17 -6.73 -12.02
N SER A 151 -51.08 -5.47 -12.41
CA SER A 151 -52.04 -4.82 -13.30
C SER A 151 -51.41 -3.62 -14.00
N VAL A 152 -51.87 -3.33 -15.19
CA VAL A 152 -51.53 -2.12 -15.95
C VAL A 152 -52.82 -1.42 -16.28
N SER A 153 -52.97 -0.16 -15.91
CA SER A 153 -54.03 0.72 -16.38
C SER A 153 -53.43 1.83 -17.24
N TYR A 154 -54.26 2.64 -17.85
CA TYR A 154 -53.80 3.69 -18.76
C TYR A 154 -52.84 4.69 -18.09
N ASP A 155 -53.03 4.92 -16.78
CA ASP A 155 -52.29 5.92 -16.01
C ASP A 155 -51.44 5.33 -14.87
N SER A 156 -51.43 4.02 -14.65
CA SER A 156 -50.71 3.40 -13.52
C SER A 156 -50.29 1.95 -13.80
N VAL A 157 -49.18 1.56 -13.15
CA VAL A 157 -48.72 0.19 -13.04
C VAL A 157 -48.74 -0.21 -11.59
N LYS A 158 -49.46 -1.26 -11.22
CA LYS A 158 -49.44 -1.83 -9.89
C LYS A 158 -48.46 -3.00 -9.86
N LEU A 159 -47.51 -2.91 -8.94
CA LEU A 159 -46.44 -3.90 -8.71
C LEU A 159 -46.82 -4.86 -7.59
#